data_956af143d31efe5203edafa6e8dbdc64
#
_entry.id   956af143d31efe5203edafa6e8dbdc64
#
_cell.length_a   1.000
_cell.length_b   1.000
_cell.length_c   1.000
_cell.angle_alpha   90.00
_cell.angle_beta   90.00
_cell.angle_gamma   90.00
#
_symmetry.space_group_name_H-M   'P 1'
#
loop_
_entity.id
_entity.type
_entity.pdbx_description
1 polymer ?
#
loop_
_entity_poly.entity_id
_entity_poly.type
_entity_poly.pdbx_seq_one_letter_code
_entity_poly.pdbx_strand_id
1 'polypeptide(L)'
;MGGIRPGSVTLLRRLAPALIAPVLVPLLALPLLLGVPAPAQAAPAPAVSSAPSPANEADMNLYTRIAAVNVCIARGAGVDFDKAVGIAGETIAQVIEGQHGGMITQVGPKALTLDELRKGSINSAVLGAVEICPKEVPADVITKVQEALKKAPAPKPAATQSAAPNAAPSAAAPKPSK
;
A
#
# COMPACT_ATOMS: atom_id res chain seq x y z
N MET A 1 -43.09 -30.86 -7.89
CA MET A 1 -43.56 -30.39 -9.21
C MET A 1 -43.63 -28.87 -9.18
N GLY A 2 -42.85 -28.19 -9.98
CA GLY A 2 -42.78 -26.70 -10.04
C GLY A 2 -41.36 -26.28 -10.39
N GLY A 3 -41.06 -26.04 -11.47
CA GLY A 3 -41.00 -25.38 -12.70
C GLY A 3 -39.90 -24.31 -12.68
N ILE A 4 -38.67 -24.68 -13.15
CA ILE A 4 -37.53 -23.76 -13.35
C ILE A 4 -37.78 -22.98 -14.64
N ARG A 5 -37.90 -21.64 -14.59
CA ARG A 5 -37.95 -20.78 -15.77
C ARG A 5 -36.54 -20.22 -16.05
N PRO A 6 -35.97 -20.44 -17.23
CA PRO A 6 -34.75 -19.76 -17.64
C PRO A 6 -35.08 -18.35 -18.17
N GLY A 7 -34.59 -17.33 -17.47
CA GLY A 7 -34.62 -15.95 -17.94
C GLY A 7 -33.54 -15.69 -18.96
N SER A 8 -33.93 -15.39 -20.17
CA SER A 8 -33.08 -15.03 -21.32
C SER A 8 -32.32 -13.73 -21.04
N VAL A 9 -30.99 -13.81 -21.04
CA VAL A 9 -30.10 -12.64 -21.01
C VAL A 9 -29.88 -12.16 -22.43
N THR A 10 -30.56 -11.09 -22.81
CA THR A 10 -30.43 -10.45 -24.12
C THR A 10 -29.12 -9.66 -24.18
N LEU A 11 -28.23 -10.16 -25.00
CA LEU A 11 -26.94 -9.60 -25.36
C LEU A 11 -27.16 -8.36 -26.25
N LEU A 12 -27.03 -7.14 -25.71
CA LEU A 12 -26.97 -5.92 -26.54
C LEU A 12 -25.53 -5.50 -26.74
N ARG A 13 -24.95 -6.06 -27.81
CA ARG A 13 -23.68 -5.70 -28.40
C ARG A 13 -23.91 -4.45 -29.25
N ARG A 14 -23.57 -3.25 -28.75
CA ARG A 14 -23.45 -2.04 -29.57
C ARG A 14 -21.98 -1.74 -29.83
N LEU A 15 -21.53 -2.14 -31.02
CA LEU A 15 -20.33 -1.62 -31.66
C LEU A 15 -20.63 -0.19 -32.11
N ALA A 16 -19.81 0.77 -31.69
CA ALA A 16 -19.68 2.07 -32.33
C ALA A 16 -18.26 2.19 -32.91
N PRO A 17 -18.08 2.38 -34.21
CA PRO A 17 -16.78 2.65 -34.79
C PRO A 17 -16.49 4.15 -34.61
N ALA A 18 -15.46 4.49 -33.85
CA ALA A 18 -14.93 5.84 -33.78
C ALA A 18 -14.07 6.11 -35.03
N LEU A 19 -14.52 7.03 -35.87
CA LEU A 19 -13.83 7.61 -37.01
C LEU A 19 -12.59 8.35 -36.56
N ILE A 20 -11.42 7.83 -36.87
CA ILE A 20 -10.14 8.52 -36.70
C ILE A 20 -9.94 9.38 -37.97
N ALA A 21 -10.09 10.70 -37.82
CA ALA A 21 -9.73 11.66 -38.87
C ALA A 21 -8.23 11.96 -38.79
N PRO A 22 -7.47 11.85 -39.91
CA PRO A 22 -6.08 12.30 -39.93
C PRO A 22 -6.02 13.82 -40.10
N VAL A 23 -5.55 14.51 -39.05
CA VAL A 23 -5.21 15.95 -39.17
C VAL A 23 -3.86 16.05 -39.84
N LEU A 24 -3.89 16.46 -41.08
CA LEU A 24 -2.74 16.84 -41.90
C LEU A 24 -2.21 18.20 -41.42
N VAL A 25 -1.08 18.21 -40.71
CA VAL A 25 -0.38 19.43 -40.33
C VAL A 25 0.67 19.74 -41.39
N PRO A 26 0.60 20.90 -42.07
CA PRO A 26 1.61 21.25 -43.08
C PRO A 26 2.92 21.67 -42.42
N LEU A 27 3.96 21.11 -42.97
CA LEU A 27 5.38 21.37 -42.76
C LEU A 27 5.70 22.85 -43.11
N LEU A 28 5.98 23.70 -42.14
CA LEU A 28 6.72 24.92 -42.33
C LEU A 28 8.06 24.80 -41.59
N ALA A 29 9.06 24.37 -42.34
CA ALA A 29 10.45 24.38 -41.93
C ALA A 29 10.97 25.81 -41.98
N LEU A 30 11.36 26.38 -40.82
CA LEU A 30 12.23 27.53 -40.74
C LEU A 30 13.36 27.24 -39.73
N PRO A 31 14.59 27.01 -40.17
CA PRO A 31 15.70 26.81 -39.25
C PRO A 31 16.21 28.15 -38.75
N LEU A 32 15.78 28.62 -37.61
CA LEU A 32 16.46 29.68 -36.89
C LEU A 32 17.57 29.04 -36.03
N LEU A 33 18.79 29.15 -36.50
CA LEU A 33 20.03 28.83 -35.78
C LEU A 33 20.20 29.82 -34.62
N LEU A 34 19.55 29.58 -33.50
CA LEU A 34 19.91 30.16 -32.21
C LEU A 34 20.44 29.02 -31.35
N GLY A 35 21.77 29.05 -31.12
CA GLY A 35 22.44 28.08 -30.28
C GLY A 35 21.89 28.10 -28.86
N VAL A 36 20.95 27.19 -28.59
CA VAL A 36 20.49 26.91 -27.24
C VAL A 36 21.55 26.06 -26.60
N PRO A 37 22.18 26.49 -25.47
CA PRO A 37 23.09 25.62 -24.73
C PRO A 37 22.29 24.38 -24.28
N ALA A 38 22.73 23.20 -24.73
CA ALA A 38 22.14 21.95 -24.33
C ALA A 38 22.16 21.87 -22.80
N PRO A 39 21.02 21.57 -22.14
CA PRO A 39 21.04 21.31 -20.71
C PRO A 39 21.98 20.13 -20.47
N ALA A 40 23.00 20.35 -19.65
CA ALA A 40 23.89 19.30 -19.20
C ALA A 40 23.02 18.24 -18.51
N GLN A 41 22.81 17.11 -19.18
CA GLN A 41 22.15 15.94 -18.57
C GLN A 41 23.03 15.51 -17.40
N ALA A 42 22.56 15.79 -16.19
CA ALA A 42 23.17 15.21 -15.00
C ALA A 42 23.15 13.69 -15.17
N ALA A 43 24.36 13.08 -15.17
CA ALA A 43 24.47 11.64 -15.22
C ALA A 43 23.60 11.05 -14.09
N PRO A 44 22.79 10.01 -14.35
CA PRO A 44 22.04 9.36 -13.30
C PRO A 44 23.01 8.92 -12.22
N ALA A 45 22.78 9.39 -10.99
CA ALA A 45 23.56 8.94 -9.84
C ALA A 45 23.47 7.41 -9.77
N PRO A 46 24.58 6.69 -9.49
CA PRO A 46 24.54 5.24 -9.39
C PRO A 46 23.51 4.87 -8.33
N ALA A 47 22.48 4.12 -8.73
CA ALA A 47 21.52 3.54 -7.81
C ALA A 47 22.30 2.61 -6.87
N VAL A 48 22.52 3.04 -5.63
CA VAL A 48 23.06 2.19 -4.58
C VAL A 48 22.00 1.14 -4.31
N SER A 49 22.10 -0.01 -4.99
CA SER A 49 21.30 -1.20 -4.68
C SER A 49 21.84 -1.76 -3.36
N SER A 50 21.40 -1.16 -2.25
CA SER A 50 21.62 -1.77 -0.94
C SER A 50 20.75 -3.04 -0.89
N ALA A 51 21.32 -4.16 -0.43
CA ALA A 51 20.56 -5.37 -0.17
C ALA A 51 19.36 -5.03 0.73
N PRO A 52 18.18 -5.65 0.51
CA PRO A 52 17.01 -5.36 1.32
C PRO A 52 17.30 -5.68 2.79
N SER A 53 16.99 -4.72 3.67
CA SER A 53 17.10 -4.92 5.12
C SER A 53 15.79 -5.46 5.67
N PRO A 54 15.80 -6.35 6.68
CA PRO A 54 14.58 -6.86 7.31
C PRO A 54 13.69 -5.73 7.82
N ALA A 55 12.36 -5.88 7.66
CA ALA A 55 11.40 -4.98 8.24
C ALA A 55 11.55 -4.98 9.77
N ASN A 56 11.76 -3.81 10.35
CA ASN A 56 11.88 -3.65 11.79
C ASN A 56 10.51 -3.42 12.45
N GLU A 57 10.47 -3.25 13.76
CA GLU A 57 9.22 -3.03 14.50
C GLU A 57 8.47 -1.76 14.06
N ALA A 58 9.19 -0.68 13.78
CA ALA A 58 8.59 0.57 13.33
C ALA A 58 7.94 0.42 11.94
N ASP A 59 8.61 -0.30 11.04
CA ASP A 59 8.08 -0.62 9.72
C ASP A 59 6.80 -1.47 9.85
N MET A 60 6.81 -2.50 10.69
CA MET A 60 5.67 -3.38 10.89
C MET A 60 4.48 -2.65 11.54
N ASN A 61 4.74 -1.75 12.49
CA ASN A 61 3.71 -0.91 13.08
C ASN A 61 3.08 0.03 12.04
N LEU A 62 3.91 0.65 11.19
CA LEU A 62 3.43 1.50 10.10
C LEU A 62 2.57 0.70 9.11
N TYR A 63 3.05 -0.45 8.66
CA TYR A 63 2.35 -1.31 7.69
C TYR A 63 1.02 -1.81 8.24
N THR A 64 0.97 -2.23 9.51
CA THR A 64 -0.27 -2.64 10.16
C THR A 64 -1.29 -1.51 10.20
N ARG A 65 -0.87 -0.28 10.53
CA ARG A 65 -1.76 0.89 10.55
C ARG A 65 -2.26 1.24 9.15
N ILE A 66 -1.41 1.20 8.13
CA ILE A 66 -1.80 1.42 6.73
C ILE A 66 -2.83 0.37 6.30
N ALA A 67 -2.58 -0.91 6.59
CA ALA A 67 -3.51 -1.98 6.27
C ALA A 67 -4.88 -1.78 6.93
N ALA A 68 -4.90 -1.45 8.22
CA ALA A 68 -6.12 -1.19 8.96
C ALA A 68 -6.92 -0.01 8.39
N VAL A 69 -6.25 1.12 8.11
CA VAL A 69 -6.89 2.29 7.48
C VAL A 69 -7.46 1.94 6.11
N ASN A 70 -6.74 1.16 5.30
CA ASN A 70 -7.24 0.70 4.00
C ASN A 70 -8.52 -0.13 4.14
N VAL A 71 -8.58 -1.04 5.13
CA VAL A 71 -9.82 -1.79 5.43
C VAL A 71 -10.95 -0.83 5.79
N CYS A 72 -10.71 0.12 6.70
CA CYS A 72 -11.71 1.09 7.13
C CYS A 72 -12.27 1.91 5.95
N ILE A 73 -11.40 2.40 5.07
CA ILE A 73 -11.79 3.19 3.89
C ILE A 73 -12.58 2.33 2.91
N ALA A 74 -12.10 1.12 2.62
CA ALA A 74 -12.79 0.19 1.70
C ALA A 74 -14.18 -0.19 2.23
N ARG A 75 -14.32 -0.44 3.53
CA ARG A 75 -15.60 -0.72 4.18
C ARG A 75 -16.55 0.47 4.12
N GLY A 76 -16.06 1.68 4.43
CA GLY A 76 -16.83 2.91 4.28
C GLY A 76 -17.30 3.17 2.85
N ALA A 77 -16.58 2.66 1.85
CA ALA A 77 -16.96 2.67 0.44
C ALA A 77 -17.87 1.50 0.02
N GLY A 78 -18.31 0.65 0.97
CA GLY A 78 -19.24 -0.47 0.71
C GLY A 78 -18.58 -1.74 0.17
N VAL A 79 -17.23 -1.85 0.21
CA VAL A 79 -16.54 -3.08 -0.13
C VAL A 79 -16.78 -4.13 0.94
N ASP A 80 -17.03 -5.39 0.55
CA ASP A 80 -17.17 -6.51 1.48
C ASP A 80 -15.95 -6.66 2.40
N PHE A 81 -16.18 -7.09 3.66
CA PHE A 81 -15.11 -7.13 4.68
C PHE A 81 -13.96 -8.06 4.29
N ASP A 82 -14.26 -9.29 3.87
CA ASP A 82 -13.22 -10.26 3.52
C ASP A 82 -12.40 -9.77 2.33
N LYS A 83 -13.06 -9.12 1.36
CA LYS A 83 -12.41 -8.51 0.21
C LYS A 83 -11.53 -7.34 0.61
N ALA A 84 -12.02 -6.45 1.48
CA ALA A 84 -11.24 -5.31 1.97
C ALA A 84 -9.98 -5.75 2.72
N VAL A 85 -10.12 -6.74 3.60
CA VAL A 85 -9.00 -7.33 4.35
C VAL A 85 -8.03 -8.05 3.42
N GLY A 86 -8.54 -8.80 2.44
CA GLY A 86 -7.71 -9.48 1.44
C GLY A 86 -6.85 -8.51 0.64
N ILE A 87 -7.43 -7.41 0.16
CA ILE A 87 -6.71 -6.35 -0.59
C ILE A 87 -5.64 -5.70 0.31
N ALA A 88 -5.99 -5.34 1.54
CA ALA A 88 -5.07 -4.71 2.47
C ALA A 88 -3.90 -5.65 2.82
N GLY A 89 -4.19 -6.92 3.11
CA GLY A 89 -3.19 -7.93 3.42
C GLY A 89 -2.25 -8.20 2.25
N GLU A 90 -2.77 -8.34 1.03
CA GLU A 90 -1.96 -8.50 -0.18
C GLU A 90 -1.03 -7.31 -0.39
N THR A 91 -1.55 -6.08 -0.24
CA THR A 91 -0.75 -4.87 -0.41
C THR A 91 0.47 -4.87 0.52
N ILE A 92 0.27 -5.18 1.80
CA ILE A 92 1.37 -5.21 2.77
C ILE A 92 2.32 -6.37 2.51
N ALA A 93 1.83 -7.55 2.13
CA ALA A 93 2.67 -8.69 1.77
C ALA A 93 3.63 -8.33 0.62
N GLN A 94 3.13 -7.66 -0.43
CA GLN A 94 3.94 -7.19 -1.55
C GLN A 94 4.94 -6.10 -1.13
N VAL A 95 4.59 -5.22 -0.21
CA VAL A 95 5.51 -4.21 0.32
C VAL A 95 6.65 -4.88 1.09
N ILE A 96 6.36 -5.83 1.96
CA ILE A 96 7.38 -6.54 2.74
C ILE A 96 8.29 -7.37 1.81
N GLU A 97 7.71 -8.05 0.82
CA GLU A 97 8.49 -8.79 -0.17
C GLU A 97 9.41 -7.85 -0.97
N GLY A 98 8.87 -6.76 -1.51
CA GLY A 98 9.61 -5.86 -2.39
C GLY A 98 10.64 -4.98 -1.68
N GLN A 99 10.36 -4.51 -0.46
CA GLN A 99 11.24 -3.59 0.28
C GLN A 99 12.21 -4.32 1.20
N HIS A 100 11.81 -5.47 1.73
CA HIS A 100 12.52 -6.18 2.79
C HIS A 100 12.91 -7.61 2.39
N GLY A 101 12.67 -8.02 1.14
CA GLY A 101 12.95 -9.38 0.67
C GLY A 101 12.26 -10.47 1.50
N GLY A 102 11.06 -10.19 1.97
CA GLY A 102 10.29 -11.11 2.81
C GLY A 102 10.78 -11.26 4.26
N MET A 103 11.77 -10.48 4.68
CA MET A 103 12.37 -10.60 6.01
C MET A 103 11.71 -9.66 7.02
N ILE A 104 11.41 -10.19 8.23
CA ILE A 104 10.86 -9.41 9.36
C ILE A 104 11.70 -9.71 10.59
N THR A 105 12.27 -8.68 11.20
CA THR A 105 13.22 -8.80 12.33
C THR A 105 12.64 -9.62 13.49
N GLN A 106 11.37 -9.43 13.83
CA GLN A 106 10.71 -10.12 14.96
C GLN A 106 10.44 -11.61 14.68
N VAL A 107 10.40 -12.02 13.40
CA VAL A 107 10.18 -13.42 13.01
C VAL A 107 11.50 -14.19 12.91
N GLY A 108 12.58 -13.49 12.60
CA GLY A 108 13.91 -14.08 12.52
C GLY A 108 14.61 -13.85 11.18
N PRO A 109 15.77 -14.48 10.96
CA PRO A 109 16.63 -14.18 9.81
C PRO A 109 16.16 -14.80 8.48
N LYS A 110 15.17 -15.70 8.53
CA LYS A 110 14.67 -16.37 7.33
C LYS A 110 13.62 -15.51 6.65
N ALA A 111 13.75 -15.34 5.33
CA ALA A 111 12.71 -14.73 4.51
C ALA A 111 11.44 -15.60 4.52
N LEU A 112 10.31 -14.97 4.72
CA LEU A 112 8.99 -15.59 4.64
C LEU A 112 8.57 -15.70 3.17
N THR A 113 7.82 -16.74 2.87
CA THR A 113 7.17 -16.86 1.56
C THR A 113 6.03 -15.83 1.42
N LEU A 114 5.68 -15.48 0.19
CA LEU A 114 4.58 -14.55 -0.06
C LEU A 114 3.25 -15.01 0.58
N ASP A 115 2.99 -16.32 0.63
CA ASP A 115 1.79 -16.88 1.28
C ASP A 115 1.81 -16.72 2.80
N GLU A 116 2.98 -16.86 3.43
CA GLU A 116 3.15 -16.59 4.86
C GLU A 116 2.97 -15.11 5.16
N LEU A 117 3.54 -14.24 4.32
CA LEU A 117 3.36 -12.79 4.41
C LEU A 117 1.89 -12.40 4.27
N ARG A 118 1.17 -12.94 3.28
CA ARG A 118 -0.27 -12.71 3.10
C ARG A 118 -1.07 -13.06 4.35
N LYS A 119 -0.87 -14.26 4.88
CA LYS A 119 -1.57 -14.71 6.10
C LYS A 119 -1.29 -13.81 7.29
N GLY A 120 -0.03 -13.45 7.51
CA GLY A 120 0.37 -12.54 8.58
C GLY A 120 -0.22 -11.14 8.40
N SER A 121 -0.15 -10.59 7.20
CA SER A 121 -0.66 -9.25 6.87
C SER A 121 -2.19 -9.16 6.97
N ILE A 122 -2.92 -10.20 6.54
CA ILE A 122 -4.36 -10.30 6.73
C ILE A 122 -4.73 -10.25 8.21
N ASN A 123 -4.07 -11.06 9.04
CA ASN A 123 -4.32 -11.06 10.48
C ASN A 123 -4.03 -9.68 11.10
N SER A 124 -2.93 -9.05 10.73
CA SER A 124 -2.57 -7.70 11.21
C SER A 124 -3.61 -6.65 10.77
N ALA A 125 -4.10 -6.73 9.52
CA ALA A 125 -5.13 -5.83 9.01
C ALA A 125 -6.44 -5.97 9.79
N VAL A 126 -6.87 -7.19 10.10
CA VAL A 126 -8.08 -7.46 10.91
C VAL A 126 -7.91 -6.90 12.32
N LEU A 127 -6.79 -7.19 12.99
CA LEU A 127 -6.51 -6.69 14.35
C LEU A 127 -6.53 -5.16 14.39
N GLY A 128 -5.84 -4.53 13.45
CA GLY A 128 -5.81 -3.07 13.34
C GLY A 128 -7.18 -2.46 13.00
N ALA A 129 -7.99 -3.09 12.15
CA ALA A 129 -9.33 -2.61 11.83
C ALA A 129 -10.28 -2.68 13.03
N VAL A 130 -10.19 -3.73 13.84
CA VAL A 130 -10.96 -3.84 15.11
C VAL A 130 -10.62 -2.70 16.07
N GLU A 131 -9.36 -2.25 16.09
CA GLU A 131 -8.92 -1.14 16.94
C GLU A 131 -9.35 0.23 16.37
N ILE A 132 -9.16 0.46 15.06
CA ILE A 132 -9.34 1.79 14.44
C ILE A 132 -10.78 2.07 14.05
N CYS A 133 -11.48 1.07 13.48
CA CYS A 133 -12.84 1.24 12.96
C CYS A 133 -13.77 0.06 13.30
N PRO A 134 -14.02 -0.23 14.58
CA PRO A 134 -14.80 -1.39 15.00
C PRO A 134 -16.22 -1.43 14.42
N LYS A 135 -16.79 -0.29 14.04
CA LYS A 135 -18.11 -0.21 13.40
C LYS A 135 -18.15 -0.80 11.99
N GLU A 136 -17.00 -0.85 11.33
CA GLU A 136 -16.84 -1.38 9.98
C GLU A 136 -16.49 -2.87 9.96
N VAL A 137 -16.23 -3.46 11.13
CA VAL A 137 -15.86 -4.87 11.29
C VAL A 137 -17.08 -5.69 11.71
N PRO A 138 -17.33 -6.87 11.10
CA PRO A 138 -18.41 -7.74 11.50
C PRO A 138 -18.32 -8.15 12.98
N ALA A 139 -19.44 -8.22 13.68
CA ALA A 139 -19.49 -8.47 15.12
C ALA A 139 -18.90 -9.83 15.53
N ASP A 140 -19.06 -10.85 14.70
CA ASP A 140 -18.48 -12.18 14.91
C ASP A 140 -16.95 -12.17 14.81
N VAL A 141 -16.39 -11.33 13.91
CA VAL A 141 -14.94 -11.14 13.79
C VAL A 141 -14.39 -10.43 15.02
N ILE A 142 -15.07 -9.38 15.51
CA ILE A 142 -14.68 -8.69 16.75
C ILE A 142 -14.62 -9.67 17.92
N THR A 143 -15.67 -10.52 18.06
CA THR A 143 -15.75 -11.52 19.12
C THR A 143 -14.57 -12.50 19.04
N LYS A 144 -14.27 -13.02 17.85
CA LYS A 144 -13.15 -13.97 17.64
C LYS A 144 -11.80 -13.32 17.98
N VAL A 145 -11.60 -12.06 17.57
CA VAL A 145 -10.38 -11.31 17.90
C VAL A 145 -10.24 -11.13 19.42
N GLN A 146 -11.30 -10.72 20.10
CA GLN A 146 -11.28 -10.53 21.55
C GLN A 146 -10.99 -11.86 22.30
N GLU A 147 -11.56 -12.95 21.84
CA GLU A 147 -11.28 -14.27 22.40
C GLU A 147 -9.82 -14.70 22.16
N ALA A 148 -9.29 -14.46 20.95
CA ALA A 148 -7.91 -14.75 20.63
C ALA A 148 -6.94 -13.94 21.50
N LEU A 149 -7.22 -12.65 21.70
CA LEU A 149 -6.40 -11.78 22.55
C LEU A 149 -6.42 -12.20 24.02
N LYS A 150 -7.56 -12.70 24.53
CA LYS A 150 -7.65 -13.25 25.90
C LYS A 150 -6.83 -14.53 26.10
N LYS A 151 -6.67 -15.32 25.04
CA LYS A 151 -5.91 -16.58 25.05
C LYS A 151 -4.43 -16.37 24.75
N ALA A 152 -4.06 -15.24 24.15
CA ALA A 152 -2.67 -14.93 23.84
C ALA A 152 -1.87 -14.74 25.15
N PRO A 153 -0.64 -15.29 25.24
CA PRO A 153 0.25 -14.95 26.33
C PRO A 153 0.50 -13.43 26.33
N ALA A 154 0.59 -12.86 27.55
CA ALA A 154 0.83 -11.42 27.70
C ALA A 154 2.03 -10.99 26.83
N PRO A 155 1.91 -9.87 26.06
CA PRO A 155 3.01 -9.38 25.26
C PRO A 155 4.24 -9.20 26.14
N LYS A 156 5.36 -9.81 25.73
CA LYS A 156 6.64 -9.56 26.37
C LYS A 156 6.88 -8.06 26.26
N PRO A 157 7.19 -7.33 27.37
CA PRO A 157 7.39 -5.89 27.29
C PRO A 157 8.40 -5.58 26.19
N ALA A 158 7.93 -4.91 25.13
CA ALA A 158 8.82 -4.35 24.13
C ALA A 158 9.70 -3.35 24.88
N ALA A 159 11.02 -3.51 24.79
CA ALA A 159 11.95 -2.53 25.34
C ALA A 159 11.55 -1.16 24.77
N THR A 160 11.17 -0.26 25.67
CA THR A 160 10.72 1.08 25.36
C THR A 160 11.83 1.79 24.59
N GLN A 161 11.78 1.71 23.25
CA GLN A 161 12.56 2.60 22.43
C GLN A 161 11.87 3.95 22.51
N SER A 162 12.41 4.78 23.42
CA SER A 162 12.09 6.19 23.54
C SER A 162 12.14 6.80 22.13
N ALA A 163 10.98 7.25 21.64
CA ALA A 163 10.90 8.07 20.45
C ALA A 163 11.75 9.33 20.70
N ALA A 164 12.94 9.37 20.12
CA ALA A 164 13.69 10.63 20.04
C ALA A 164 12.82 11.61 19.26
N PRO A 165 12.55 12.82 19.81
CA PRO A 165 11.80 13.82 19.05
C PRO A 165 12.64 14.20 17.82
N ASN A 166 12.03 14.03 16.65
CA ASN A 166 12.57 14.44 15.36
C ASN A 166 12.81 15.96 15.44
N ALA A 167 14.06 16.36 15.74
CA ALA A 167 14.47 17.75 15.65
C ALA A 167 14.43 18.14 14.18
N ALA A 168 13.43 18.93 13.82
CA ALA A 168 13.36 19.59 12.52
C ALA A 168 14.64 20.39 12.30
N PRO A 169 15.27 20.33 11.10
CA PRO A 169 16.41 21.19 10.80
C PRO A 169 15.94 22.65 10.82
N SER A 170 16.43 23.41 11.81
CA SER A 170 16.24 24.84 11.92
C SER A 170 16.82 25.50 10.67
N ALA A 171 15.97 26.03 9.80
CA ALA A 171 16.36 26.85 8.68
C ALA A 171 17.06 28.12 9.23
N ALA A 172 18.38 28.20 9.07
CA ALA A 172 19.14 29.39 9.36
C ALA A 172 18.70 30.52 8.43
N ALA A 173 18.13 31.58 8.99
CA ALA A 173 17.80 32.81 8.27
C ALA A 173 19.09 33.50 7.79
N PRO A 174 19.13 34.05 6.54
CA PRO A 174 20.26 34.83 6.06
C PRO A 174 20.33 36.17 6.79
N LYS A 175 21.49 36.52 7.32
CA LYS A 175 21.78 37.84 7.89
C LYS A 175 21.80 38.89 6.79
N PRO A 176 21.22 40.07 6.98
CA PRO A 176 21.38 41.19 6.06
C PRO A 176 22.80 41.78 6.17
N SER A 177 23.49 41.86 5.05
CA SER A 177 24.75 42.59 4.91
C SER A 177 24.47 44.09 4.84
N LYS A 178 25.21 44.85 5.66
CA LYS A 178 25.36 46.30 5.54
C LYS A 178 26.30 46.63 4.40
#